data_220699c4446abbc338aa7033afdcb940
#
_entry.id   220699c4446abbc338aa7033afdcb940
#
_cell.length_a   1.000
_cell.length_b   1.000
_cell.length_c   1.000
_cell.angle_alpha   90.00
_cell.angle_beta   90.00
_cell.angle_gamma   90.00
#
_symmetry.space_group_name_H-M   'P 1'
#
loop_
_entity.id
_entity.type
_entity.pdbx_description
1 polymer ?
#
loop_
_entity_poly.entity_id
_entity_poly.type
_entity_poly.pdbx_seq_one_letter_code
_entity_poly.pdbx_strand_id
1 'polypeptide(L)'
;VALLIQYLRKMNDDLNIPHCIKNYGPDSYPAEQGFVPEEVFLERLPEIAANAILDACTGSNPRQPSQEEMEKLLKCCYYDTEVDF
;
A
#
# COMPACT_ATOMS: atom_id res chain seq x y z
N VAL A 1 -2.16 7.87 18.99
CA VAL A 1 -1.90 7.39 17.63
C VAL A 1 -2.06 5.88 17.54
N ALA A 2 -1.48 5.12 18.49
CA ALA A 2 -1.60 3.66 18.49
C ALA A 2 -3.07 3.20 18.59
N LEU A 3 -3.88 3.85 19.42
CA LEU A 3 -5.31 3.53 19.55
C LEU A 3 -6.08 3.83 18.26
N LEU A 4 -5.74 4.92 17.58
CA LEU A 4 -6.36 5.24 16.29
C LEU A 4 -6.05 4.16 15.25
N ILE A 5 -4.82 3.73 15.18
CA ILE A 5 -4.40 2.68 14.25
C ILE A 5 -5.15 1.37 14.54
N GLN A 6 -5.23 0.99 15.80
CA GLN A 6 -5.97 -0.22 16.20
C GLN A 6 -7.45 -0.12 15.83
N TYR A 7 -8.06 1.03 16.03
CA TYR A 7 -9.45 1.26 15.69
C TYR A 7 -9.69 1.14 14.18
N LEU A 8 -8.81 1.74 13.38
CA LEU A 8 -8.91 1.68 11.91
C LEU A 8 -8.71 0.24 11.41
N ARG A 9 -7.75 -0.49 11.97
CA ARG A 9 -7.54 -1.90 11.61
C ARG A 9 -8.76 -2.76 11.95
N LYS A 10 -9.34 -2.55 13.13
CA LYS A 10 -10.56 -3.26 13.53
C LYS A 10 -11.72 -2.95 12.59
N MET A 11 -11.89 -1.70 12.21
CA MET A 11 -12.93 -1.30 11.27
C MET A 11 -12.76 -2.00 9.93
N ASN A 12 -11.53 -2.09 9.43
CA ASN A 12 -11.23 -2.79 8.20
C ASN A 12 -11.55 -4.29 8.31
N ASP A 13 -11.23 -4.91 9.45
CA ASP A 13 -11.57 -6.31 9.69
C ASP A 13 -13.09 -6.53 9.72
N ASP A 14 -13.82 -5.66 10.39
CA ASP A 14 -15.27 -5.74 10.48
C ASP A 14 -15.95 -5.59 9.10
N LEU A 15 -15.32 -4.85 8.21
CA LEU A 15 -15.80 -4.62 6.83
C LEU A 15 -15.23 -5.63 5.82
N ASN A 16 -14.42 -6.57 6.27
CA ASN A 16 -13.75 -7.57 5.43
C ASN A 16 -12.85 -6.94 4.35
N ILE A 17 -12.21 -5.82 4.69
CA ILE A 17 -11.24 -5.18 3.80
C ILE A 17 -9.90 -5.90 3.94
N PRO A 18 -9.26 -6.32 2.84
CA PRO A 18 -7.95 -6.96 2.90
C PRO A 18 -6.92 -6.06 3.58
N HIS A 19 -6.00 -6.66 4.34
CA HIS A 19 -5.00 -5.92 5.12
C HIS A 19 -3.90 -5.33 4.27
N CYS A 20 -3.67 -5.87 3.08
CA CYS A 20 -2.60 -5.43 2.21
C CYS A 20 -2.92 -5.76 0.76
N ILE A 21 -2.15 -5.17 -0.15
CA ILE A 21 -2.35 -5.37 -1.59
C ILE A 21 -2.18 -6.84 -1.98
N LYS A 22 -1.24 -7.54 -1.36
CA LYS A 22 -0.99 -8.96 -1.63
C LYS A 22 -2.22 -9.82 -1.36
N ASN A 23 -3.00 -9.49 -0.34
CA ASN A 23 -4.19 -10.25 0.05
C ASN A 23 -5.44 -9.83 -0.72
N TYR A 24 -5.35 -8.81 -1.55
CA TYR A 24 -6.43 -8.40 -2.43
C TYR A 24 -6.37 -9.25 -3.69
N GLY A 25 -7.19 -10.27 -3.74
CA GLY A 25 -7.08 -11.25 -4.79
C GLY A 25 -8.35 -12.02 -5.06
N PRO A 26 -8.23 -13.22 -5.64
CA PRO A 26 -9.37 -14.00 -6.15
C PRO A 26 -10.51 -14.21 -5.18
N ASP A 27 -10.24 -14.24 -3.90
CA ASP A 27 -11.26 -14.50 -2.89
C ASP A 27 -11.82 -13.23 -2.25
N SER A 28 -11.33 -12.05 -2.64
CA SER A 28 -11.73 -10.84 -1.98
C SER A 28 -12.66 -9.94 -2.80
N TYR A 29 -12.33 -9.54 -4.04
CA TYR A 29 -13.24 -8.68 -4.82
C TYR A 29 -12.65 -8.25 -6.14
N PRO A 30 -13.46 -8.19 -7.15
CA PRO A 30 -13.98 -9.39 -7.82
C PRO A 30 -12.82 -10.27 -8.18
N ALA A 31 -13.02 -11.56 -8.20
CA ALA A 31 -11.97 -12.57 -8.23
C ALA A 31 -10.86 -12.36 -9.26
N GLU A 32 -11.15 -11.68 -10.35
CA GLU A 32 -10.21 -11.53 -11.47
C GLU A 32 -9.62 -10.13 -11.60
N GLN A 33 -10.09 -9.20 -10.76
CA GLN A 33 -9.63 -7.81 -10.81
C GLN A 33 -8.94 -7.44 -9.51
N GLY A 34 -7.86 -6.72 -9.63
CA GLY A 34 -7.15 -6.21 -8.49
C GLY A 34 -6.04 -7.09 -7.96
N PHE A 35 -6.01 -8.36 -8.35
CA PHE A 35 -4.91 -9.23 -7.93
C PHE A 35 -3.60 -8.81 -8.61
N VAL A 36 -2.59 -8.53 -7.78
CA VAL A 36 -1.27 -8.15 -8.26
C VAL A 36 -0.27 -9.19 -7.79
N PRO A 37 0.23 -10.06 -8.69
CA PRO A 37 1.25 -11.04 -8.33
C PRO A 37 2.53 -10.34 -7.85
N GLU A 38 3.22 -10.97 -6.90
CA GLU A 38 4.45 -10.41 -6.31
C GLU A 38 5.49 -10.06 -7.37
N GLU A 39 5.68 -10.93 -8.34
CA GLU A 39 6.65 -10.71 -9.42
C GLU A 39 6.36 -9.44 -10.20
N VAL A 40 5.10 -9.23 -10.56
CA VAL A 40 4.66 -8.05 -11.29
C VAL A 40 4.82 -6.80 -10.42
N PHE A 41 4.45 -6.89 -9.14
CA PHE A 41 4.59 -5.78 -8.21
C PHE A 41 6.05 -5.34 -8.10
N LEU A 42 6.97 -6.27 -7.87
CA LEU A 42 8.39 -5.95 -7.71
C LEU A 42 9.00 -5.41 -9.00
N GLU A 43 8.59 -5.95 -10.15
CA GLU A 43 9.07 -5.48 -11.45
C GLU A 43 8.65 -4.03 -11.71
N ARG A 44 7.41 -3.68 -11.38
CA ARG A 44 6.84 -2.36 -11.65
C ARG A 44 7.05 -1.36 -10.52
N LEU A 45 7.59 -1.81 -9.39
CA LEU A 45 7.73 -0.97 -8.20
C LEU A 45 8.47 0.35 -8.43
N PRO A 46 9.63 0.39 -9.10
CA PRO A 46 10.32 1.67 -9.32
C PRO A 46 9.49 2.66 -10.15
N GLU A 47 8.79 2.18 -11.15
CA GLU A 47 7.92 3.01 -11.99
C GLU A 47 6.73 3.54 -11.20
N ILE A 48 6.08 2.69 -10.41
CA ILE A 48 4.95 3.08 -9.58
C ILE A 48 5.37 4.13 -8.56
N ALA A 49 6.51 3.94 -7.91
CA ALA A 49 7.04 4.88 -6.93
C ALA A 49 7.38 6.22 -7.58
N ALA A 50 8.00 6.21 -8.75
CA ALA A 50 8.31 7.44 -9.48
C ALA A 50 7.03 8.20 -9.84
N ASN A 51 6.01 7.50 -10.33
CA ASN A 51 4.73 8.11 -10.66
C ASN A 51 4.03 8.68 -9.42
N ALA A 52 4.12 7.99 -8.28
CA ALA A 52 3.55 8.46 -7.02
C ALA A 52 4.22 9.76 -6.56
N ILE A 53 5.53 9.88 -6.72
CA ILE A 53 6.27 11.10 -6.36
C ILE A 53 5.87 12.26 -7.26
N LEU A 54 5.64 12.00 -8.53
CA LEU A 54 5.24 13.03 -9.51
C LEU A 54 3.77 13.40 -9.41
N ASP A 55 2.97 12.66 -8.65
CA ASP A 55 1.56 12.99 -8.46
C ASP A 55 1.40 14.37 -7.82
N ALA A 56 0.45 15.14 -8.32
CA ALA A 56 0.21 16.50 -7.87
C ALA A 56 -0.09 16.59 -6.37
N CYS A 57 -0.71 15.56 -5.80
CA CYS A 57 -1.09 15.53 -4.39
C CYS A 57 0.09 15.22 -3.47
N THR A 58 1.14 14.58 -3.96
CA THR A 58 2.32 14.27 -3.15
C THR A 58 3.03 15.53 -2.68
N GLY A 59 3.04 16.58 -3.51
CA GLY A 59 3.66 17.86 -3.16
C GLY A 59 3.05 18.55 -1.97
N SER A 60 1.80 18.26 -1.61
CA SER A 60 1.15 18.82 -0.43
C SER A 60 1.39 18.02 0.85
N ASN A 61 2.08 16.90 0.78
CA ASN A 61 2.39 16.11 1.97
C ASN A 61 3.45 16.84 2.83
N PRO A 62 3.23 16.99 4.14
CA PRO A 62 4.21 17.65 5.02
C PRO A 62 5.61 17.02 4.98
N ARG A 63 5.68 15.72 4.77
CA ARG A 63 6.94 15.00 4.58
C ARG A 63 7.00 14.49 3.15
N GLN A 64 8.00 14.95 2.40
CA GLN A 64 8.21 14.53 1.02
C GLN A 64 9.07 13.27 1.01
N PRO A 65 8.54 12.12 0.55
CA PRO A 65 9.35 10.91 0.49
C PRO A 65 10.32 10.96 -0.69
N SER A 66 11.49 10.35 -0.50
CA SER A 66 12.41 10.09 -1.60
C SER A 66 11.91 8.91 -2.43
N GLN A 67 12.54 8.67 -3.59
CA GLN A 67 12.25 7.50 -4.42
C GLN A 67 12.37 6.20 -3.60
N GLU A 68 13.46 6.06 -2.85
CA GLU A 68 13.71 4.89 -2.02
C GLU A 68 12.65 4.71 -0.93
N GLU A 69 12.29 5.81 -0.25
CA GLU A 69 11.27 5.77 0.79
C GLU A 69 9.89 5.42 0.22
N MET A 70 9.56 5.94 -0.97
CA MET A 70 8.30 5.63 -1.63
C MET A 70 8.23 4.15 -2.00
N GLU A 71 9.32 3.57 -2.49
CA GLU A 71 9.38 2.14 -2.80
C GLU A 71 9.20 1.29 -1.53
N LYS A 72 9.84 1.69 -0.42
CA LYS A 72 9.66 1.02 0.86
C LYS A 72 8.22 1.12 1.37
N LEU A 73 7.62 2.28 1.24
CA LEU A 73 6.24 2.51 1.66
C LEU A 73 5.27 1.62 0.87
N LEU A 74 5.45 1.53 -0.43
CA LEU A 74 4.63 0.66 -1.28
C LEU A 74 4.82 -0.82 -0.91
N LYS A 75 6.03 -1.23 -0.55
CA LYS A 75 6.28 -2.58 -0.06
C LYS A 75 5.54 -2.84 1.25
N CYS A 76 5.52 -1.87 2.16
CA CYS A 76 4.75 -1.99 3.40
C CYS A 76 3.26 -2.22 3.11
N CYS A 77 2.71 -1.50 2.13
CA CYS A 77 1.32 -1.67 1.72
C CYS A 77 1.07 -3.03 1.07
N TYR A 78 2.04 -3.54 0.32
CA TYR A 78 1.89 -4.82 -0.38
C TYR A 78 1.98 -6.01 0.59
N TYR A 79 2.90 -5.96 1.56
CA TYR A 79 3.18 -7.09 2.46
C TYR A 79 2.56 -6.97 3.85
N ASP A 80 1.84 -5.90 4.13
CA ASP A 80 1.29 -5.61 5.47
C ASP A 80 2.40 -5.54 6.53
N THR A 81 3.44 -4.80 6.24
CA THR A 81 4.53 -4.55 7.18
C THR A 81 4.46 -3.12 7.71
N GLU A 82 5.03 -2.91 8.90
CA GLU A 82 5.03 -1.59 9.52
C GLU A 82 6.05 -0.66 8.87
N VAL A 83 5.70 0.63 8.85
CA VAL A 83 6.62 1.68 8.39
C VAL A 83 7.59 1.98 9.53
N ASP A 84 8.88 1.74 9.31
CA ASP A 84 9.92 1.91 10.31
C ASP A 84 11.00 2.94 9.91
N PHE A 85 10.65 3.81 8.99
CA PHE A 85 11.58 4.81 8.46
C PHE A 85 11.02 6.22 8.41
#